data_382c725ba505fc41bc97fee5aafc37c2
#
_entry.id   382c725ba505fc41bc97fee5aafc37c2
#
_cell.length_a   1.000
_cell.length_b   1.000
_cell.length_c   1.000
_cell.angle_alpha   90.00
_cell.angle_beta   90.00
_cell.angle_gamma   90.00
#
_symmetry.space_group_name_H-M   'P 1'
#
loop_
_entity.id
_entity.type
_entity.pdbx_description
1 polymer ?
#
loop_
_entity_poly.entity_id
_entity_poly.type
_entity_poly.pdbx_seq_one_letter_code
_entity_poly.pdbx_strand_id
1 'polypeptide(L)'
;DSPASTDTATSATPPKHAKPRLLISTLGLPRVHSAVVPGYVLIADRNNNRVLLVSPSKQVVWRDASLIGPDDAFFTPGYRTIITNEEFHDTLVELSLKTHARVWQYGHGGIAGSSPGYLNTPDDAYRLPSGITTVADIQNCRVVQINRAHRVVRVFGGSCAHDPPRGFSSPNGDTPLPDGGLLVTEIGGWIDRLAPDGRLLWSIRSPVPYPSDAQLLPNGRVLVASFSIPGRIVIVDRSGRVTWSFGAASGPNRLAKPSLAVRWPNGLIAANDDYNHRVIVIDPRTKKIVWQYGHTGVAGTAPGYLNKPDGLDLLPASALVAATAAPAPAPAVKKTTASTTATAIHVRRVGSLPASVSKLSAVALPDGRVAVLGGLVGGSSSDQVLLGSPAHLQRVASLPAPTHDAAAASIRGIVYLFGGGQATSTDAVVRFDPYRRAAVNAGTLGEPLSDLGAASVGGSTYLVGGYTGSRYATAVLRFQPGVQPTLVTRLPSGLRYAGVAALGGKLYVAGGLTVAGASRAVYAVDPGARTVTRVATLPRAVDHVALARLGSRLLLVGGGSRQVLAIDPRARTVKAVGNLPRPLSDPAAVSHNGRVLVLGGGTNAVYALG
;
A
#
# COMPACT_ATOMS: atom_id res chain seq x y z
N ASP A 1 -72.35 24.56 14.38
CA ASP A 1 -71.43 25.01 15.45
C ASP A 1 -70.38 23.92 15.73
N SER A 2 -69.19 24.11 15.21
CA SER A 2 -67.97 23.37 15.64
C SER A 2 -66.80 24.31 15.52
N PRO A 3 -65.93 24.42 16.51
CA PRO A 3 -64.85 25.39 16.50
C PRO A 3 -63.59 24.81 15.76
N ALA A 4 -62.99 25.72 15.02
CA ALA A 4 -61.71 25.47 14.33
C ALA A 4 -60.54 25.30 15.32
N SER A 5 -59.71 24.25 15.17
CA SER A 5 -58.45 24.11 15.86
C SER A 5 -57.35 24.72 15.01
N THR A 6 -56.68 25.72 15.53
CA THR A 6 -55.47 26.33 14.95
C THR A 6 -54.26 25.52 15.34
N ASP A 7 -53.71 24.76 14.43
CA ASP A 7 -52.38 24.14 14.57
C ASP A 7 -51.29 25.18 14.25
N THR A 8 -50.57 25.58 15.29
CA THR A 8 -49.36 26.39 15.17
C THR A 8 -48.20 25.48 14.81
N ALA A 9 -47.81 25.46 13.52
CA ALA A 9 -46.61 24.81 13.07
C ALA A 9 -45.35 25.54 13.60
N THR A 10 -44.72 24.95 14.59
CA THR A 10 -43.38 25.35 15.04
C THR A 10 -42.35 25.00 13.95
N SER A 11 -41.83 26.04 13.30
CA SER A 11 -40.73 25.98 12.37
C SER A 11 -39.48 25.46 13.09
N ALA A 12 -39.11 24.17 12.85
CA ALA A 12 -37.86 23.61 13.31
C ALA A 12 -36.71 24.15 12.42
N THR A 13 -35.83 24.95 13.01
CA THR A 13 -34.59 25.41 12.41
C THR A 13 -33.75 24.19 12.03
N PRO A 14 -33.25 24.07 10.77
CA PRO A 14 -32.40 22.92 10.39
C PRO A 14 -31.10 22.93 11.19
N PRO A 15 -30.58 21.75 11.59
CA PRO A 15 -29.37 21.67 12.38
C PRO A 15 -28.19 22.26 11.60
N LYS A 16 -27.48 23.21 12.21
CA LYS A 16 -26.23 23.78 11.69
C LYS A 16 -25.28 22.62 11.39
N HIS A 17 -24.93 22.46 10.12
CA HIS A 17 -23.95 21.49 9.69
C HIS A 17 -22.65 21.68 10.48
N ALA A 18 -22.34 20.74 11.36
CA ALA A 18 -21.07 20.71 12.05
C ALA A 18 -19.95 20.59 10.99
N LYS A 19 -19.05 21.56 10.95
CA LYS A 19 -17.89 21.50 10.06
C LYS A 19 -17.14 20.19 10.31
N PRO A 20 -16.76 19.45 9.26
CA PRO A 20 -16.09 18.16 9.44
C PRO A 20 -14.79 18.35 10.24
N ARG A 21 -14.66 17.61 11.32
CA ARG A 21 -13.46 17.60 12.17
C ARG A 21 -12.32 16.94 11.36
N LEU A 22 -11.30 17.71 11.02
CA LEU A 22 -10.14 17.23 10.30
C LEU A 22 -9.32 16.27 11.17
N LEU A 23 -9.09 15.04 10.69
CA LEU A 23 -8.34 13.98 11.41
C LEU A 23 -6.83 14.25 11.52
N ILE A 24 -6.33 15.30 10.89
CA ILE A 24 -4.90 15.64 10.88
C ILE A 24 -4.37 15.99 12.28
N SER A 25 -5.22 16.46 13.18
CA SER A 25 -4.85 16.60 14.60
C SER A 25 -4.42 15.27 15.24
N THR A 26 -4.82 14.13 14.66
CA THR A 26 -4.47 12.79 15.16
C THR A 26 -3.17 12.25 14.59
N LEU A 27 -2.58 12.91 13.57
CA LEU A 27 -1.23 12.60 13.07
C LEU A 27 -0.14 13.32 13.89
N GLY A 28 -0.52 14.22 14.81
CA GLY A 28 0.44 14.96 15.63
C GLY A 28 1.36 15.88 14.81
N LEU A 29 0.92 16.30 13.61
CA LEU A 29 1.74 17.14 12.75
C LEU A 29 1.91 18.54 13.36
N PRO A 30 3.16 19.07 13.45
CA PRO A 30 3.41 20.42 13.94
C PRO A 30 2.86 21.46 12.98
N ARG A 31 2.56 22.65 13.50
CA ARG A 31 2.23 23.80 12.65
C ARG A 31 3.44 24.18 11.80
N VAL A 32 3.20 24.38 10.50
CA VAL A 32 4.24 24.84 9.58
C VAL A 32 3.91 26.25 9.11
N HIS A 33 4.93 27.11 9.10
CA HIS A 33 4.86 28.46 8.57
C HIS A 33 5.97 28.60 7.51
N SER A 34 5.58 28.60 6.25
CA SER A 34 6.51 28.79 5.15
C SER A 34 5.81 29.56 4.04
N ALA A 35 6.44 30.61 3.57
CA ALA A 35 5.97 31.37 2.42
C ALA A 35 6.13 30.60 1.11
N VAL A 36 7.05 29.64 1.07
CA VAL A 36 7.37 28.86 -0.13
C VAL A 36 6.50 27.60 -0.22
N VAL A 37 6.46 26.78 0.82
CA VAL A 37 5.64 25.57 0.87
C VAL A 37 4.53 25.79 1.90
N PRO A 38 3.29 26.15 1.48
CA PRO A 38 2.25 26.60 2.41
C PRO A 38 1.53 25.45 3.14
N GLY A 39 2.27 24.40 3.48
CA GLY A 39 1.76 23.19 4.13
C GLY A 39 2.73 22.03 4.03
N TYR A 40 2.23 20.83 3.88
CA TYR A 40 3.03 19.63 3.65
C TYR A 40 2.83 19.12 2.22
N VAL A 41 3.89 18.60 1.61
CA VAL A 41 3.84 18.04 0.25
C VAL A 41 3.67 16.53 0.33
N LEU A 42 2.58 16.03 -0.24
CA LEU A 42 2.41 14.61 -0.51
C LEU A 42 3.20 14.28 -1.79
N ILE A 43 3.92 13.18 -1.81
CA ILE A 43 4.75 12.77 -2.96
C ILE A 43 4.57 11.28 -3.19
N ALA A 44 4.12 10.90 -4.37
CA ALA A 44 4.16 9.53 -4.84
C ALA A 44 5.58 9.24 -5.35
N ASP A 45 6.35 8.47 -4.60
CA ASP A 45 7.73 8.08 -4.93
C ASP A 45 7.71 6.71 -5.61
N ARG A 46 7.27 6.71 -6.88
CA ARG A 46 6.80 5.57 -7.66
C ARG A 46 7.75 4.38 -7.62
N ASN A 47 8.99 4.56 -8.06
CA ASN A 47 9.93 3.45 -8.16
C ASN A 47 10.47 2.96 -6.80
N ASN A 48 10.20 3.70 -5.72
CA ASN A 48 10.47 3.27 -4.35
C ASN A 48 9.24 2.62 -3.69
N ASN A 49 8.11 2.46 -4.40
CA ASN A 49 6.88 1.86 -3.90
C ASN A 49 6.38 2.51 -2.61
N ARG A 50 6.40 3.84 -2.55
CA ARG A 50 6.03 4.58 -1.33
C ARG A 50 5.39 5.91 -1.64
N VAL A 51 4.54 6.36 -0.71
CA VAL A 51 4.04 7.74 -0.66
C VAL A 51 4.59 8.40 0.59
N LEU A 52 5.04 9.63 0.46
CA LEU A 52 5.66 10.43 1.51
C LEU A 52 4.84 11.68 1.77
N LEU A 53 4.77 12.13 3.04
CA LEU A 53 4.36 13.49 3.39
C LEU A 53 5.56 14.24 3.93
N VAL A 54 5.95 15.31 3.25
CA VAL A 54 7.19 16.05 3.50
C VAL A 54 6.88 17.47 3.98
N SER A 55 7.53 17.89 5.07
CA SER A 55 7.41 19.24 5.62
C SER A 55 8.16 20.28 4.75
N PRO A 56 7.87 21.60 4.91
CA PRO A 56 8.66 22.66 4.27
C PRO A 56 10.16 22.59 4.59
N SER A 57 10.53 22.10 5.78
CA SER A 57 11.91 21.84 6.21
C SER A 57 12.49 20.52 5.70
N LYS A 58 11.80 19.87 4.75
CA LYS A 58 12.23 18.63 4.10
C LYS A 58 12.29 17.40 5.02
N GLN A 59 11.55 17.42 6.13
CA GLN A 59 11.40 16.26 7.01
C GLN A 59 10.24 15.37 6.53
N VAL A 60 10.46 14.07 6.42
CA VAL A 60 9.39 13.10 6.18
C VAL A 60 8.61 12.92 7.47
N VAL A 61 7.37 13.38 7.51
CA VAL A 61 6.48 13.34 8.69
C VAL A 61 5.50 12.17 8.66
N TRP A 62 5.24 11.63 7.48
CA TRP A 62 4.43 10.44 7.28
C TRP A 62 4.93 9.68 6.04
N ARG A 63 4.83 8.36 6.06
CA ARG A 63 5.26 7.49 4.95
C ARG A 63 4.42 6.23 4.94
N ASP A 64 3.99 5.82 3.76
CA ASP A 64 3.47 4.48 3.48
C ASP A 64 4.30 3.80 2.39
N ALA A 65 4.58 2.51 2.57
CA ALA A 65 5.36 1.70 1.63
C ALA A 65 4.66 0.36 1.35
N SER A 66 3.33 0.33 1.48
CA SER A 66 2.51 -0.85 1.20
C SER A 66 2.00 -0.89 -0.25
N LEU A 67 2.28 0.15 -1.03
CA LEU A 67 1.83 0.34 -2.41
C LEU A 67 2.77 -0.31 -3.43
N ILE A 68 2.27 -0.51 -4.65
CA ILE A 68 3.03 -1.09 -5.76
C ILE A 68 3.10 -0.06 -6.89
N GLY A 69 4.26 0.61 -7.00
CA GLY A 69 4.46 1.65 -8.01
C GLY A 69 3.35 2.71 -7.97
N PRO A 70 3.11 3.38 -6.82
CA PRO A 70 2.14 4.46 -6.77
C PRO A 70 2.57 5.55 -7.73
N ASP A 71 1.75 5.82 -8.72
CA ASP A 71 2.05 6.82 -9.74
C ASP A 71 1.65 8.19 -9.22
N ASP A 72 0.35 8.48 -9.14
CA ASP A 72 -0.15 9.67 -8.49
C ASP A 72 -0.67 9.40 -7.08
N ALA A 73 -0.72 10.43 -6.26
CA ALA A 73 -1.31 10.38 -4.94
C ALA A 73 -1.95 11.72 -4.58
N PHE A 74 -3.25 11.70 -4.28
CA PHE A 74 -4.01 12.89 -3.94
C PHE A 74 -4.75 12.72 -2.63
N PHE A 75 -4.90 13.82 -1.86
CA PHE A 75 -5.76 13.82 -0.69
C PHE A 75 -7.22 13.68 -1.09
N THR A 76 -7.95 12.84 -0.40
CA THR A 76 -9.40 12.81 -0.53
C THR A 76 -10.04 13.98 0.25
N PRO A 77 -11.28 14.38 -0.06
CA PRO A 77 -11.97 15.44 0.65
C PRO A 77 -11.98 15.22 2.16
N GLY A 78 -11.51 16.21 2.93
CA GLY A 78 -11.34 16.16 4.37
C GLY A 78 -9.98 15.66 4.86
N TYR A 79 -9.05 15.36 3.98
CA TYR A 79 -7.64 15.01 4.29
C TYR A 79 -7.47 13.86 5.28
N ARG A 80 -8.38 12.87 5.25
CA ARG A 80 -8.33 11.69 6.13
C ARG A 80 -7.66 10.50 5.47
N THR A 81 -7.77 10.44 4.17
CA THR A 81 -7.24 9.40 3.31
C THR A 81 -6.54 10.04 2.12
N ILE A 82 -5.71 9.27 1.47
CA ILE A 82 -5.19 9.56 0.13
C ILE A 82 -5.73 8.51 -0.83
N ILE A 83 -5.91 8.89 -2.10
CA ILE A 83 -6.15 7.96 -3.18
C ILE A 83 -4.93 7.96 -4.09
N THR A 84 -4.58 6.81 -4.63
CA THR A 84 -3.45 6.61 -5.53
C THR A 84 -3.79 5.53 -6.55
N ASN A 85 -3.26 5.66 -7.74
CA ASN A 85 -3.24 4.62 -8.76
C ASN A 85 -1.93 3.82 -8.62
N GLU A 86 -2.04 2.51 -8.73
CA GLU A 86 -0.92 1.60 -8.93
C GLU A 86 -0.89 1.27 -10.43
N GLU A 87 -0.33 2.17 -11.26
CA GLU A 87 -0.42 2.21 -12.73
C GLU A 87 -0.14 0.85 -13.37
N PHE A 88 1.04 0.29 -13.11
CA PHE A 88 1.44 -1.03 -13.66
C PHE A 88 0.88 -2.22 -12.89
N HIS A 89 -0.03 -1.98 -11.97
CA HIS A 89 -0.75 -3.01 -11.20
C HIS A 89 -2.26 -2.95 -11.44
N ASP A 90 -2.72 -2.07 -12.32
CA ASP A 90 -4.12 -1.93 -12.77
C ASP A 90 -5.11 -1.72 -11.61
N THR A 91 -4.70 -1.01 -10.54
CA THR A 91 -5.52 -0.79 -9.35
C THR A 91 -5.52 0.65 -8.87
N LEU A 92 -6.63 1.04 -8.26
CA LEU A 92 -6.75 2.24 -7.44
C LEU A 92 -6.83 1.84 -5.97
N VAL A 93 -6.15 2.58 -5.10
CA VAL A 93 -6.09 2.30 -3.67
C VAL A 93 -6.37 3.56 -2.87
N GLU A 94 -7.30 3.50 -1.92
CA GLU A 94 -7.49 4.56 -0.92
C GLU A 94 -6.90 4.11 0.42
N LEU A 95 -5.96 4.88 0.96
CA LEU A 95 -5.27 4.61 2.21
C LEU A 95 -5.68 5.58 3.31
N SER A 96 -5.90 5.06 4.51
CA SER A 96 -6.07 5.86 5.71
C SER A 96 -4.74 6.44 6.17
N LEU A 97 -4.64 7.77 6.28
CA LEU A 97 -3.45 8.45 6.81
C LEU A 97 -3.16 8.06 8.27
N LYS A 98 -4.20 7.75 9.05
CA LYS A 98 -4.05 7.40 10.47
C LYS A 98 -3.60 5.96 10.68
N THR A 99 -4.16 5.02 9.93
CA THR A 99 -4.01 3.58 10.20
C THR A 99 -3.18 2.85 9.15
N HIS A 100 -2.83 3.51 8.04
CA HIS A 100 -2.20 2.90 6.87
C HIS A 100 -3.01 1.75 6.25
N ALA A 101 -4.30 1.64 6.63
CA ALA A 101 -5.16 0.62 6.08
C ALA A 101 -5.65 1.01 4.69
N ARG A 102 -5.69 0.05 3.77
CA ARG A 102 -6.45 0.16 2.52
C ARG A 102 -7.93 0.16 2.87
N VAL A 103 -8.61 1.29 2.74
CA VAL A 103 -10.03 1.48 3.09
C VAL A 103 -10.96 1.33 1.90
N TRP A 104 -10.41 1.40 0.70
CA TRP A 104 -11.10 1.12 -0.56
C TRP A 104 -10.07 0.73 -1.63
N GLN A 105 -10.45 -0.13 -2.56
CA GLN A 105 -9.63 -0.52 -3.70
C GLN A 105 -10.54 -0.84 -4.89
N TYR A 106 -10.11 -0.51 -6.12
CA TYR A 106 -10.77 -0.88 -7.35
C TYR A 106 -9.73 -1.39 -8.35
N GLY A 107 -10.15 -2.28 -9.24
CA GLY A 107 -9.25 -2.96 -10.17
C GLY A 107 -8.78 -4.31 -9.63
N HIS A 108 -8.17 -5.07 -10.50
CA HIS A 108 -7.63 -6.41 -10.22
C HIS A 108 -6.12 -6.39 -10.40
N GLY A 109 -5.39 -6.42 -9.30
CA GLY A 109 -3.94 -6.21 -9.26
C GLY A 109 -3.16 -7.04 -10.27
N GLY A 110 -2.55 -6.35 -11.26
CA GLY A 110 -1.77 -6.95 -12.34
C GLY A 110 -2.59 -7.65 -13.40
N ILE A 111 -3.91 -7.39 -13.46
CA ILE A 111 -4.80 -7.92 -14.50
C ILE A 111 -5.48 -6.76 -15.21
N ALA A 112 -4.91 -6.38 -16.34
CA ALA A 112 -5.51 -5.39 -17.21
C ALA A 112 -6.84 -5.89 -17.82
N GLY A 113 -7.79 -4.98 -17.99
CA GLY A 113 -9.06 -5.31 -18.65
C GLY A 113 -9.96 -4.08 -18.82
N SER A 114 -10.99 -4.22 -19.64
CA SER A 114 -11.96 -3.15 -19.92
C SER A 114 -13.34 -3.39 -19.33
N SER A 115 -13.64 -4.59 -18.84
CA SER A 115 -14.92 -4.93 -18.20
C SER A 115 -15.11 -4.20 -16.87
N PRO A 116 -16.34 -4.01 -16.36
CA PRO A 116 -16.56 -3.47 -15.03
C PRO A 116 -15.75 -4.24 -13.96
N GLY A 117 -15.04 -3.51 -13.10
CA GLY A 117 -14.12 -4.08 -12.12
C GLY A 117 -12.66 -4.11 -12.57
N TYR A 118 -12.36 -3.85 -13.85
CA TYR A 118 -11.01 -3.85 -14.40
C TYR A 118 -10.60 -2.47 -14.90
N LEU A 119 -9.29 -2.24 -14.86
CA LEU A 119 -8.60 -1.09 -15.45
C LEU A 119 -7.42 -1.59 -16.29
N ASN A 120 -6.85 -0.72 -17.11
CA ASN A 120 -5.67 -1.04 -17.90
C ASN A 120 -4.75 0.18 -17.93
N THR A 121 -3.70 0.15 -17.12
CA THR A 121 -2.78 1.27 -16.93
C THR A 121 -3.54 2.52 -16.46
N PRO A 122 -4.18 2.49 -15.25
CA PRO A 122 -4.89 3.65 -14.72
C PRO A 122 -3.90 4.74 -14.30
N ASP A 123 -4.25 5.99 -14.60
CA ASP A 123 -3.51 7.18 -14.23
C ASP A 123 -4.43 8.22 -13.60
N ASP A 124 -3.88 9.19 -12.84
CA ASP A 124 -4.60 10.30 -12.21
C ASP A 124 -5.94 9.93 -11.55
N ALA A 125 -5.91 9.38 -10.35
CA ALA A 125 -7.15 9.00 -9.67
C ALA A 125 -7.57 10.04 -8.60
N TYR A 126 -8.75 10.62 -8.75
CA TYR A 126 -9.28 11.61 -7.81
C TYR A 126 -10.55 11.13 -7.11
N ARG A 127 -10.62 11.29 -5.78
CA ARG A 127 -11.86 11.12 -5.02
C ARG A 127 -12.62 12.43 -4.92
N LEU A 128 -13.80 12.49 -5.52
CA LEU A 128 -14.68 13.65 -5.47
C LEU A 128 -15.42 13.78 -4.12
N PRO A 129 -15.90 14.99 -3.75
CA PRO A 129 -16.73 15.17 -2.55
C PRO A 129 -18.02 14.33 -2.52
N SER A 130 -18.53 13.94 -3.69
CA SER A 130 -19.68 13.03 -3.85
C SER A 130 -19.38 11.59 -3.46
N GLY A 131 -18.10 11.24 -3.24
CA GLY A 131 -17.66 9.86 -3.01
C GLY A 131 -17.39 9.08 -4.29
N ILE A 132 -17.55 9.70 -5.46
CA ILE A 132 -17.17 9.12 -6.75
C ILE A 132 -15.65 9.25 -6.92
N THR A 133 -14.99 8.22 -7.47
CA THR A 133 -13.61 8.29 -7.97
C THR A 133 -13.66 8.47 -9.47
N THR A 134 -12.93 9.43 -10.00
CA THR A 134 -12.63 9.54 -11.41
C THR A 134 -11.22 9.03 -11.66
N VAL A 135 -10.96 8.44 -12.82
CA VAL A 135 -9.65 7.88 -13.20
C VAL A 135 -9.49 7.85 -14.71
N ALA A 136 -8.33 8.26 -15.18
CA ALA A 136 -7.90 8.05 -16.57
C ALA A 136 -7.46 6.58 -16.74
N ASP A 137 -8.14 5.83 -17.60
CA ASP A 137 -7.89 4.42 -17.89
C ASP A 137 -7.23 4.33 -19.28
N ILE A 138 -5.91 4.61 -19.29
CA ILE A 138 -5.10 5.00 -20.47
C ILE A 138 -5.28 4.02 -21.63
N GLN A 139 -4.96 2.74 -21.41
CA GLN A 139 -4.94 1.73 -22.46
C GLN A 139 -6.35 1.30 -22.90
N ASN A 140 -7.37 1.64 -22.13
CA ASN A 140 -8.77 1.50 -22.51
C ASN A 140 -9.33 2.78 -23.16
N CYS A 141 -8.51 3.82 -23.34
CA CYS A 141 -8.85 5.08 -24.00
C CYS A 141 -10.11 5.74 -23.42
N ARG A 142 -10.27 5.72 -22.09
CA ARG A 142 -11.47 6.20 -21.42
C ARG A 142 -11.15 6.85 -20.07
N VAL A 143 -12.06 7.72 -19.61
CA VAL A 143 -12.13 8.17 -18.23
C VAL A 143 -13.32 7.50 -17.56
N VAL A 144 -13.12 6.89 -16.40
CA VAL A 144 -14.14 6.11 -15.69
C VAL A 144 -14.47 6.76 -14.35
N GLN A 145 -15.76 6.88 -14.04
CA GLN A 145 -16.26 7.30 -12.75
C GLN A 145 -16.86 6.12 -11.97
N ILE A 146 -16.35 5.90 -10.76
CA ILE A 146 -16.62 4.71 -9.96
C ILE A 146 -17.14 5.16 -8.59
N ASN A 147 -18.24 4.59 -8.10
CA ASN A 147 -18.76 4.88 -6.76
C ASN A 147 -18.07 4.01 -5.69
N ARG A 148 -18.33 4.33 -4.41
CA ARG A 148 -17.75 3.58 -3.29
C ARG A 148 -18.18 2.09 -3.23
N ALA A 149 -19.30 1.74 -3.88
CA ALA A 149 -19.77 0.36 -4.00
C ALA A 149 -19.16 -0.38 -5.21
N HIS A 150 -18.05 0.12 -5.77
CA HIS A 150 -17.32 -0.45 -6.91
C HIS A 150 -18.12 -0.53 -8.23
N ARG A 151 -19.19 0.26 -8.34
CA ARG A 151 -19.96 0.32 -9.59
C ARG A 151 -19.46 1.47 -10.45
N VAL A 152 -19.19 1.19 -11.72
CA VAL A 152 -18.99 2.21 -12.74
C VAL A 152 -20.31 2.96 -12.92
N VAL A 153 -20.29 4.27 -12.69
CA VAL A 153 -21.48 5.13 -12.79
C VAL A 153 -21.46 5.98 -14.05
N ARG A 154 -20.27 6.18 -14.64
CA ARG A 154 -20.11 6.90 -15.90
C ARG A 154 -18.81 6.48 -16.60
N VAL A 155 -18.81 6.51 -17.91
CA VAL A 155 -17.64 6.31 -18.76
C VAL A 155 -17.65 7.42 -19.83
N PHE A 156 -16.51 8.04 -20.04
CA PHE A 156 -16.24 8.91 -21.18
C PHE A 156 -15.15 8.25 -22.02
N GLY A 157 -15.27 8.29 -23.34
CA GLY A 157 -14.31 7.63 -24.23
C GLY A 157 -14.63 6.15 -24.47
N GLY A 158 -13.59 5.39 -24.82
CA GLY A 158 -13.66 3.98 -25.24
C GLY A 158 -13.23 3.77 -26.69
N SER A 159 -13.14 4.83 -27.50
CA SER A 159 -12.44 4.86 -28.77
C SER A 159 -11.06 5.51 -28.58
N CYS A 160 -10.01 4.91 -29.14
CA CYS A 160 -8.64 5.42 -29.03
C CYS A 160 -8.29 6.51 -30.07
N ALA A 161 -9.31 7.15 -30.64
CA ALA A 161 -9.17 8.35 -31.46
C ALA A 161 -9.61 9.58 -30.67
N HIS A 162 -9.00 10.73 -30.93
CA HIS A 162 -9.46 11.99 -30.34
C HIS A 162 -10.81 12.41 -30.92
N ASP A 163 -11.87 12.16 -30.18
CA ASP A 163 -13.27 12.51 -30.48
C ASP A 163 -14.05 12.68 -29.16
N PRO A 164 -13.63 13.59 -28.26
CA PRO A 164 -14.24 13.72 -26.94
C PRO A 164 -15.72 14.16 -27.02
N PRO A 165 -16.61 13.61 -26.21
CA PRO A 165 -16.36 12.66 -25.12
C PRO A 165 -16.47 11.18 -25.54
N ARG A 166 -16.57 10.85 -26.83
CA ARG A 166 -16.74 9.47 -27.34
C ARG A 166 -15.41 8.72 -27.45
N GLY A 167 -14.30 9.44 -27.58
CA GLY A 167 -12.97 8.88 -27.70
C GLY A 167 -11.89 9.82 -27.19
N PHE A 168 -10.81 9.23 -26.67
CA PHE A 168 -9.58 9.92 -26.28
C PHE A 168 -8.37 9.17 -26.82
N SER A 169 -7.39 9.89 -27.34
CA SER A 169 -6.13 9.31 -27.78
C SER A 169 -5.20 9.04 -26.59
N SER A 170 -5.55 8.02 -25.79
CA SER A 170 -4.90 7.66 -24.53
C SER A 170 -4.97 8.80 -23.50
N PRO A 171 -6.09 8.93 -22.74
CA PRO A 171 -6.21 9.93 -21.68
C PRO A 171 -5.22 9.62 -20.56
N ASN A 172 -4.45 10.61 -20.13
CA ASN A 172 -3.44 10.49 -19.08
C ASN A 172 -3.92 11.19 -17.80
N GLY A 173 -4.36 12.46 -17.89
CA GLY A 173 -4.93 13.21 -16.77
C GLY A 173 -6.43 13.37 -16.88
N ASP A 174 -7.12 13.37 -15.73
CA ASP A 174 -8.58 13.61 -15.66
C ASP A 174 -8.97 14.54 -14.49
N THR A 175 -8.23 15.65 -14.34
CA THR A 175 -8.35 16.60 -13.24
C THR A 175 -9.78 17.09 -13.02
N PRO A 176 -10.38 16.85 -11.83
CA PRO A 176 -11.73 17.35 -11.51
C PRO A 176 -11.74 18.87 -11.33
N LEU A 177 -12.82 19.49 -11.76
CA LEU A 177 -13.00 20.94 -11.67
C LEU A 177 -14.09 21.33 -10.67
N PRO A 178 -14.01 22.56 -10.08
CA PRO A 178 -14.94 22.98 -9.04
C PRO A 178 -16.42 23.01 -9.46
N ASP A 179 -16.69 23.11 -10.75
CA ASP A 179 -18.05 23.08 -11.30
C ASP A 179 -18.57 21.65 -11.56
N GLY A 180 -17.77 20.63 -11.22
CA GLY A 180 -18.10 19.21 -11.38
C GLY A 180 -17.76 18.62 -12.75
N GLY A 181 -17.14 19.39 -13.63
CA GLY A 181 -16.62 18.88 -14.91
C GLY A 181 -15.19 18.37 -14.77
N LEU A 182 -14.57 18.01 -15.89
CA LEU A 182 -13.22 17.44 -15.97
C LEU A 182 -12.35 18.24 -16.93
N LEU A 183 -11.05 18.27 -16.65
CA LEU A 183 -10.01 18.63 -17.59
C LEU A 183 -9.25 17.36 -17.93
N VAL A 184 -9.30 16.92 -19.17
CA VAL A 184 -8.66 15.67 -19.63
C VAL A 184 -7.45 16.01 -20.47
N THR A 185 -6.31 15.37 -20.21
CA THR A 185 -5.13 15.41 -21.07
C THR A 185 -4.98 14.10 -21.80
N GLU A 186 -4.48 14.16 -23.03
CA GLU A 186 -4.29 12.98 -23.88
C GLU A 186 -2.83 12.87 -24.30
N ILE A 187 -2.26 11.68 -24.24
CA ILE A 187 -0.91 11.38 -24.75
C ILE A 187 -0.80 11.78 -26.23
N GLY A 188 -1.91 11.69 -26.97
CA GLY A 188 -2.04 12.17 -28.34
C GLY A 188 -1.90 13.67 -28.53
N GLY A 189 -1.69 14.44 -27.46
CA GLY A 189 -1.38 15.86 -27.51
C GLY A 189 -2.61 16.78 -27.52
N TRP A 190 -3.66 16.44 -26.75
CA TRP A 190 -4.86 17.25 -26.58
C TRP A 190 -5.13 17.57 -25.12
N ILE A 191 -5.88 18.64 -24.90
CA ILE A 191 -6.39 19.06 -23.60
C ILE A 191 -7.86 19.42 -23.77
N ASP A 192 -8.73 18.66 -23.10
CA ASP A 192 -10.18 18.71 -23.27
C ASP A 192 -10.87 19.16 -22.00
N ARG A 193 -11.85 20.04 -22.13
CA ARG A 193 -12.70 20.50 -21.05
C ARG A 193 -14.09 19.92 -21.19
N LEU A 194 -14.46 19.01 -20.30
CA LEU A 194 -15.79 18.44 -20.22
C LEU A 194 -16.65 19.15 -19.18
N ALA A 195 -17.90 19.41 -19.49
CA ALA A 195 -18.92 19.86 -18.55
C ALA A 195 -19.31 18.75 -17.56
N PRO A 196 -20.03 19.06 -16.46
CA PRO A 196 -20.50 18.04 -15.51
C PRO A 196 -21.39 16.95 -16.13
N ASP A 197 -22.09 17.25 -17.20
CA ASP A 197 -22.90 16.31 -17.98
C ASP A 197 -22.09 15.47 -18.97
N GLY A 198 -20.79 15.77 -19.14
CA GLY A 198 -19.85 15.10 -20.02
C GLY A 198 -19.74 15.74 -21.41
N ARG A 199 -20.50 16.78 -21.71
CA ARG A 199 -20.42 17.48 -22.99
C ARG A 199 -19.08 18.21 -23.13
N LEU A 200 -18.43 18.09 -24.30
CA LEU A 200 -17.23 18.84 -24.62
C LEU A 200 -17.54 20.35 -24.64
N LEU A 201 -16.80 21.12 -23.86
CA LEU A 201 -16.88 22.58 -23.84
C LEU A 201 -15.85 23.21 -24.80
N TRP A 202 -14.66 22.65 -24.82
CA TRP A 202 -13.58 23.04 -25.73
C TRP A 202 -12.47 21.99 -25.71
N SER A 203 -11.68 21.99 -26.78
CA SER A 203 -10.48 21.20 -26.96
C SER A 203 -9.35 22.10 -27.43
N ILE A 204 -8.14 21.87 -26.97
CA ILE A 204 -6.93 22.61 -27.33
C ILE A 204 -5.89 21.61 -27.83
N ARG A 205 -5.33 21.83 -29.01
CA ARG A 205 -4.11 21.14 -29.41
C ARG A 205 -2.97 21.64 -28.55
N SER A 206 -2.37 20.76 -27.78
CA SER A 206 -1.29 21.10 -26.86
C SER A 206 -0.04 21.58 -27.61
N PRO A 207 0.62 22.67 -27.17
CA PRO A 207 1.88 23.10 -27.75
C PRO A 207 3.08 22.27 -27.26
N VAL A 208 2.84 21.29 -26.37
CA VAL A 208 3.83 20.32 -25.92
C VAL A 208 3.45 18.93 -26.39
N PRO A 209 4.44 18.07 -26.72
CA PRO A 209 4.16 16.80 -27.41
C PRO A 209 3.39 15.79 -26.57
N TYR A 210 3.59 15.79 -25.25
CA TYR A 210 2.93 14.90 -24.31
C TYR A 210 2.47 15.74 -23.10
N PRO A 211 1.25 16.31 -23.11
CA PRO A 211 0.67 16.93 -21.93
C PRO A 211 0.31 15.83 -20.94
N SER A 212 1.10 15.66 -19.89
CA SER A 212 0.89 14.60 -18.91
C SER A 212 -0.30 14.95 -18.02
N ASP A 213 -0.22 16.04 -17.27
CA ASP A 213 -1.35 16.54 -16.49
C ASP A 213 -1.55 18.04 -16.71
N ALA A 214 -2.75 18.53 -16.38
CA ALA A 214 -3.10 19.93 -16.56
C ALA A 214 -4.00 20.49 -15.44
N GLN A 215 -3.77 21.73 -15.06
CA GLN A 215 -4.58 22.48 -14.12
C GLN A 215 -5.27 23.67 -14.80
N LEU A 216 -6.59 23.78 -14.70
CA LEU A 216 -7.32 24.97 -15.12
C LEU A 216 -7.12 26.10 -14.09
N LEU A 217 -6.51 27.20 -14.51
CA LEU A 217 -6.27 28.38 -13.67
C LEU A 217 -7.51 29.27 -13.60
N PRO A 218 -7.67 30.08 -12.50
CA PRO A 218 -8.84 30.95 -12.32
C PRO A 218 -9.08 31.95 -13.46
N ASN A 219 -8.04 32.32 -14.22
CA ASN A 219 -8.13 33.22 -15.39
C ASN A 219 -8.47 32.50 -16.69
N GLY A 220 -8.84 31.22 -16.62
CA GLY A 220 -9.21 30.40 -17.77
C GLY A 220 -8.06 29.88 -18.62
N ARG A 221 -6.80 30.16 -18.23
CA ARG A 221 -5.61 29.54 -18.82
C ARG A 221 -5.36 28.17 -18.23
N VAL A 222 -4.53 27.38 -18.89
CA VAL A 222 -4.21 26.01 -18.48
C VAL A 222 -2.72 25.91 -18.19
N LEU A 223 -2.37 25.44 -17.00
CA LEU A 223 -1.01 25.04 -16.62
C LEU A 223 -0.83 23.58 -17.01
N VAL A 224 0.24 23.23 -17.71
CA VAL A 224 0.48 21.90 -18.28
C VAL A 224 1.92 21.48 -18.02
N ALA A 225 2.12 20.24 -17.58
CA ALA A 225 3.40 19.55 -17.56
C ALA A 225 3.59 18.77 -18.88
N SER A 226 4.82 18.76 -19.41
CA SER A 226 5.17 18.00 -20.62
C SER A 226 6.10 16.84 -20.29
N PHE A 227 5.61 15.62 -20.41
CA PHE A 227 6.37 14.40 -20.14
C PHE A 227 7.40 14.11 -21.25
N SER A 228 8.39 15.00 -21.36
CA SER A 228 9.43 14.95 -22.42
C SER A 228 10.82 15.23 -21.87
N ILE A 229 11.86 14.98 -22.68
CA ILE A 229 13.26 15.34 -22.38
C ILE A 229 13.83 16.13 -23.55
N PRO A 230 14.24 17.42 -23.34
CA PRO A 230 14.04 18.21 -22.13
C PRO A 230 12.55 18.45 -21.88
N GLY A 231 12.17 18.43 -20.60
CA GLY A 231 10.81 18.69 -20.16
C GLY A 231 10.49 20.17 -20.08
N ARG A 232 9.19 20.50 -20.12
CA ARG A 232 8.70 21.87 -19.97
C ARG A 232 7.43 21.91 -19.12
N ILE A 233 7.27 22.99 -18.38
CA ILE A 233 6.01 23.36 -17.75
C ILE A 233 5.55 24.63 -18.45
N VAL A 234 4.32 24.67 -18.96
CA VAL A 234 3.80 25.79 -19.73
C VAL A 234 2.45 26.28 -19.20
N ILE A 235 2.14 27.54 -19.40
CA ILE A 235 0.78 28.07 -19.26
C ILE A 235 0.31 28.47 -20.65
N VAL A 236 -0.82 27.90 -21.06
CA VAL A 236 -1.42 28.15 -22.39
C VAL A 236 -2.75 28.88 -22.26
N ASP A 237 -3.10 29.68 -23.25
CA ASP A 237 -4.43 30.26 -23.39
C ASP A 237 -5.37 29.32 -24.18
N ARG A 238 -6.62 29.74 -24.36
CA ARG A 238 -7.66 28.95 -25.06
C ARG A 238 -7.36 28.69 -26.54
N SER A 239 -6.42 29.41 -27.12
CA SER A 239 -5.97 29.18 -28.50
C SER A 239 -4.78 28.20 -28.58
N GLY A 240 -4.31 27.69 -27.44
CA GLY A 240 -3.11 26.83 -27.36
C GLY A 240 -1.79 27.61 -27.35
N ARG A 241 -1.82 28.96 -27.35
CA ARG A 241 -0.63 29.78 -27.34
C ARG A 241 0.02 29.79 -25.94
N VAL A 242 1.34 29.53 -25.90
CA VAL A 242 2.14 29.59 -24.65
C VAL A 242 2.25 31.04 -24.18
N THR A 243 1.78 31.31 -22.97
CA THR A 243 1.86 32.64 -22.32
C THR A 243 2.92 32.71 -21.23
N TRP A 244 3.38 31.57 -20.74
CA TRP A 244 4.48 31.40 -19.79
C TRP A 244 5.10 30.03 -19.95
N SER A 245 6.39 29.89 -19.70
CA SER A 245 7.08 28.60 -19.71
C SER A 245 8.25 28.55 -18.75
N PHE A 246 8.51 27.34 -18.24
CA PHE A 246 9.68 26.98 -17.45
C PHE A 246 10.28 25.68 -17.99
N GLY A 247 11.59 25.54 -17.89
CA GLY A 247 12.39 24.45 -18.43
C GLY A 247 13.45 24.99 -19.39
N ALA A 248 14.62 24.37 -19.40
CA ALA A 248 15.77 24.75 -20.22
C ALA A 248 16.35 23.52 -20.94
N ALA A 249 17.15 23.76 -21.98
CA ALA A 249 17.87 22.69 -22.69
C ALA A 249 18.97 22.06 -21.83
N SER A 250 19.56 22.84 -20.90
CA SER A 250 20.65 22.42 -20.02
C SER A 250 20.61 23.17 -18.68
N GLY A 251 21.48 22.79 -17.75
CA GLY A 251 21.64 23.45 -16.45
C GLY A 251 20.57 23.06 -15.43
N PRO A 252 20.50 23.77 -14.27
CA PRO A 252 19.66 23.38 -13.13
C PRO A 252 18.14 23.44 -13.41
N ASN A 253 17.74 24.22 -14.41
CA ASN A 253 16.35 24.33 -14.86
C ASN A 253 15.99 23.34 -15.98
N ARG A 254 16.90 22.44 -16.37
CA ARG A 254 16.58 21.36 -17.30
C ARG A 254 15.68 20.36 -16.60
N LEU A 255 14.48 20.18 -17.11
CA LEU A 255 13.53 19.18 -16.63
C LEU A 255 13.66 17.88 -17.44
N ALA A 256 13.36 16.77 -16.81
CA ALA A 256 13.37 15.45 -17.42
C ALA A 256 12.08 14.71 -17.08
N LYS A 257 11.16 14.71 -18.05
CA LYS A 257 9.81 14.12 -17.95
C LYS A 257 9.04 14.62 -16.71
N PRO A 258 8.75 15.92 -16.57
CA PRO A 258 7.82 16.39 -15.56
C PRO A 258 6.42 15.85 -15.87
N SER A 259 5.81 15.14 -14.90
CA SER A 259 4.48 14.52 -15.04
C SER A 259 3.37 15.46 -14.60
N LEU A 260 3.47 16.05 -13.41
CA LEU A 260 2.46 16.89 -12.80
C LEU A 260 3.00 18.28 -12.49
N ALA A 261 2.18 19.32 -12.70
CA ALA A 261 2.47 20.69 -12.26
C ALA A 261 1.20 21.35 -11.68
N VAL A 262 1.29 21.87 -10.45
CA VAL A 262 0.17 22.46 -9.72
C VAL A 262 0.53 23.87 -9.25
N ARG A 263 -0.32 24.84 -9.53
CA ARG A 263 -0.20 26.18 -8.96
C ARG A 263 -0.86 26.25 -7.58
N TRP A 264 -0.08 26.48 -6.55
CA TRP A 264 -0.55 26.59 -5.18
C TRP A 264 -1.24 27.94 -4.88
N PRO A 265 -2.01 28.04 -3.77
CA PRO A 265 -2.71 29.29 -3.40
C PRO A 265 -1.80 30.51 -3.22
N ASN A 266 -0.51 30.32 -2.85
CA ASN A 266 0.47 31.39 -2.75
C ASN A 266 1.04 31.83 -4.11
N GLY A 267 0.58 31.26 -5.22
CA GLY A 267 0.95 31.59 -6.58
C GLY A 267 2.20 30.90 -7.11
N LEU A 268 2.93 30.15 -6.28
CA LEU A 268 4.07 29.33 -6.70
C LEU A 268 3.57 28.07 -7.45
N ILE A 269 4.43 27.48 -8.27
CA ILE A 269 4.15 26.27 -9.03
C ILE A 269 4.98 25.13 -8.45
N ALA A 270 4.33 24.08 -7.95
CA ALA A 270 4.99 22.83 -7.59
C ALA A 270 4.95 21.88 -8.78
N ALA A 271 5.98 21.06 -8.94
CA ALA A 271 6.02 20.08 -10.01
C ALA A 271 6.89 18.87 -9.65
N ASN A 272 6.50 17.73 -10.17
CA ASN A 272 7.35 16.55 -10.27
C ASN A 272 8.33 16.73 -11.42
N ASP A 273 9.54 16.27 -11.24
CA ASP A 273 10.60 16.23 -12.25
C ASP A 273 11.22 14.83 -12.20
N ASP A 274 10.44 13.86 -12.72
CA ASP A 274 10.50 12.43 -12.42
C ASP A 274 11.88 11.83 -12.68
N TYR A 275 12.41 12.03 -13.88
CA TYR A 275 13.69 11.45 -14.28
C TYR A 275 14.90 12.25 -13.76
N ASN A 276 14.64 13.41 -13.14
CA ASN A 276 15.60 14.09 -12.28
C ASN A 276 15.43 13.71 -10.79
N HIS A 277 14.52 12.78 -10.46
CA HIS A 277 14.32 12.24 -9.12
C HIS A 277 14.05 13.31 -8.04
N ARG A 278 13.25 14.32 -8.38
CA ARG A 278 12.96 15.44 -7.48
C ARG A 278 11.56 16.00 -7.65
N VAL A 279 11.07 16.63 -6.58
CA VAL A 279 9.92 17.54 -6.59
C VAL A 279 10.46 18.95 -6.38
N ILE A 280 9.99 19.89 -7.17
CA ILE A 280 10.46 21.29 -7.18
C ILE A 280 9.31 22.27 -6.96
N VAL A 281 9.61 23.44 -6.39
CA VAL A 281 8.70 24.59 -6.33
C VAL A 281 9.36 25.76 -7.06
N ILE A 282 8.63 26.34 -7.99
CA ILE A 282 9.09 27.37 -8.92
C ILE A 282 8.38 28.69 -8.58
N ASP A 283 9.12 29.79 -8.46
CA ASP A 283 8.54 31.14 -8.51
C ASP A 283 8.30 31.52 -10.00
N PRO A 284 7.04 31.61 -10.44
CA PRO A 284 6.74 31.89 -11.85
C PRO A 284 7.14 33.28 -12.32
N ARG A 285 7.39 34.22 -11.40
CA ARG A 285 7.84 35.60 -11.73
C ARG A 285 9.32 35.65 -12.03
N THR A 286 10.12 34.99 -11.19
CA THR A 286 11.60 34.97 -11.30
C THR A 286 12.10 33.80 -12.14
N LYS A 287 11.25 32.80 -12.40
CA LYS A 287 11.61 31.53 -13.04
C LYS A 287 12.77 30.83 -12.33
N LYS A 288 12.77 30.87 -11.00
CA LYS A 288 13.76 30.18 -10.16
C LYS A 288 13.11 29.05 -9.40
N ILE A 289 13.82 27.94 -9.21
CA ILE A 289 13.48 26.90 -8.24
C ILE A 289 13.77 27.46 -6.85
N VAL A 290 12.72 27.58 -6.01
CA VAL A 290 12.81 28.16 -4.66
C VAL A 290 12.75 27.11 -3.55
N TRP A 291 12.41 25.89 -3.90
CA TRP A 291 12.45 24.71 -3.02
C TRP A 291 12.58 23.45 -3.86
N GLN A 292 13.25 22.44 -3.31
CA GLN A 292 13.41 21.13 -3.94
C GLN A 292 13.45 20.04 -2.86
N TYR A 293 12.82 18.89 -3.12
CA TYR A 293 13.02 17.64 -2.40
C TYR A 293 13.46 16.56 -3.38
N GLY A 294 14.41 15.73 -3.00
CA GLY A 294 15.13 14.86 -3.92
C GLY A 294 16.44 15.46 -4.42
N HIS A 295 17.28 14.66 -5.04
CA HIS A 295 18.60 15.03 -5.55
C HIS A 295 18.61 14.93 -7.07
N THR A 296 18.88 16.06 -7.75
CA THR A 296 18.82 16.14 -9.21
C THR A 296 19.67 15.08 -9.90
N GLY A 297 19.01 14.20 -10.66
CA GLY A 297 19.65 13.12 -11.41
C GLY A 297 20.14 11.96 -10.57
N VAL A 298 19.87 11.93 -9.26
CA VAL A 298 20.34 10.87 -8.37
C VAL A 298 19.14 10.18 -7.70
N ALA A 299 18.83 8.97 -8.15
CA ALA A 299 17.82 8.12 -7.54
C ALA A 299 18.30 7.55 -6.18
N GLY A 300 17.37 7.39 -5.24
CA GLY A 300 17.71 6.75 -3.97
C GLY A 300 16.51 6.50 -3.09
N THR A 301 16.71 5.69 -2.03
CA THR A 301 15.67 5.32 -1.04
C THR A 301 15.87 5.98 0.32
N ALA A 302 17.05 6.54 0.59
CA ALA A 302 17.39 7.21 1.83
C ALA A 302 16.50 8.46 2.08
N PRO A 303 16.39 8.96 3.32
CA PRO A 303 15.75 10.24 3.57
C PRO A 303 16.36 11.35 2.70
N GLY A 304 15.50 12.18 2.08
CA GLY A 304 15.92 13.22 1.15
C GLY A 304 16.07 12.77 -0.31
N TYR A 305 16.05 11.48 -0.61
CA TYR A 305 16.10 10.94 -1.96
C TYR A 305 14.73 10.48 -2.45
N LEU A 306 14.54 10.54 -3.77
CA LEU A 306 13.39 10.02 -4.51
C LEU A 306 13.86 9.13 -5.66
N ASN A 307 12.94 8.37 -6.25
CA ASN A 307 13.20 7.58 -7.45
C ASN A 307 11.97 7.62 -8.37
N LYS A 308 12.03 8.50 -9.36
CA LYS A 308 10.94 8.83 -10.28
C LYS A 308 9.65 9.13 -9.49
N PRO A 309 9.62 10.26 -8.74
CA PRO A 309 8.37 10.72 -8.13
C PRO A 309 7.42 11.12 -9.26
N ASP A 310 6.18 10.66 -9.22
CA ASP A 310 5.19 10.99 -10.26
C ASP A 310 4.16 11.99 -9.74
N GLY A 311 3.30 11.64 -8.82
CA GLY A 311 2.27 12.52 -8.27
C GLY A 311 2.70 13.36 -7.08
N LEU A 312 2.09 14.54 -6.94
CA LEU A 312 2.21 15.38 -5.76
C LEU A 312 0.87 16.05 -5.40
N ASP A 313 0.67 16.30 -4.10
CA ASP A 313 -0.46 17.10 -3.62
C ASP A 313 -0.06 17.95 -2.40
N LEU A 314 -0.85 18.96 -2.08
CA LEU A 314 -0.61 19.86 -0.95
C LEU A 314 -1.61 19.60 0.17
N LEU A 315 -1.11 19.31 1.38
CA LEU A 315 -1.86 19.47 2.61
C LEU A 315 -1.68 20.89 3.13
N PRO A 316 -2.63 21.81 2.92
CA PRO A 316 -2.42 23.21 3.28
C PRO A 316 -2.39 23.40 4.79
N ALA A 317 -1.53 24.29 5.28
CA ALA A 317 -1.43 24.62 6.72
C ALA A 317 -2.76 25.09 7.33
N SER A 318 -3.64 25.69 6.53
CA SER A 318 -4.99 26.06 6.93
C SER A 318 -5.89 24.88 7.28
N ALA A 319 -5.66 23.72 6.69
CA ALA A 319 -6.35 22.47 7.03
C ALA A 319 -5.97 21.95 8.42
N LEU A 320 -4.79 22.33 8.94
CA LEU A 320 -4.27 21.94 10.25
C LEU A 320 -4.81 22.83 11.38
N VAL A 321 -5.17 24.09 11.09
CA VAL A 321 -5.63 25.07 12.10
C VAL A 321 -7.01 24.75 12.64
N ALA A 322 -7.90 24.17 11.86
CA ALA A 322 -9.25 23.78 12.28
C ALA A 322 -9.27 22.67 13.35
N ALA A 323 -8.15 21.97 13.55
CA ALA A 323 -8.01 20.87 14.51
C ALA A 323 -7.47 21.32 15.88
N THR A 324 -7.03 22.57 16.04
CA THR A 324 -6.33 23.08 17.23
C THR A 324 -7.22 23.87 18.21
N ALA A 325 -8.53 23.95 18.03
CA ALA A 325 -9.42 24.40 19.10
C ALA A 325 -9.35 23.34 20.22
N ALA A 326 -8.59 23.66 21.28
CA ALA A 326 -8.48 22.81 22.45
C ALA A 326 -9.88 22.54 23.03
N PRO A 327 -10.21 21.31 23.41
CA PRO A 327 -11.36 21.09 24.27
C PRO A 327 -11.12 21.85 25.60
N ALA A 328 -12.19 22.51 26.10
CA ALA A 328 -12.17 23.10 27.43
C ALA A 328 -11.64 22.07 28.44
N PRO A 329 -10.86 22.48 29.45
CA PRO A 329 -10.29 21.54 30.40
C PRO A 329 -11.39 20.73 31.07
N ALA A 330 -11.37 19.44 30.89
CA ALA A 330 -12.20 18.51 31.62
C ALA A 330 -11.86 18.62 33.12
N PRO A 331 -12.85 18.51 34.02
CA PRO A 331 -12.59 18.57 35.45
C PRO A 331 -11.57 17.47 35.82
N ALA A 332 -10.65 17.83 36.73
CA ALA A 332 -9.55 16.99 37.19
C ALA A 332 -10.05 15.61 37.65
N VAL A 333 -9.78 14.58 36.85
CA VAL A 333 -9.98 13.19 37.24
C VAL A 333 -8.78 12.79 38.10
N LYS A 334 -9.05 12.39 39.32
CA LYS A 334 -8.08 11.79 40.27
C LYS A 334 -7.32 10.68 39.56
N LYS A 335 -5.99 10.72 39.64
CA LYS A 335 -5.09 9.65 39.18
C LYS A 335 -5.50 8.32 39.82
N THR A 336 -6.26 7.54 39.07
CA THR A 336 -6.35 6.11 39.31
C THR A 336 -5.24 5.47 38.50
N THR A 337 -4.31 4.84 39.15
CA THR A 337 -3.27 3.99 38.54
C THR A 337 -3.96 2.92 37.69
N ALA A 338 -4.05 3.16 36.38
CA ALA A 338 -4.56 2.15 35.46
C ALA A 338 -3.51 1.06 35.30
N SER A 339 -3.75 -0.04 35.98
CA SER A 339 -3.16 -1.33 35.67
C SER A 339 -3.48 -1.61 34.19
N THR A 340 -2.45 -1.64 33.32
CA THR A 340 -2.57 -2.05 31.92
C THR A 340 -2.85 -3.55 31.85
N THR A 341 -4.11 -3.91 32.06
CA THR A 341 -4.62 -5.25 31.69
C THR A 341 -4.44 -5.39 30.19
N ALA A 342 -3.60 -6.35 29.77
CA ALA A 342 -3.44 -6.71 28.38
C ALA A 342 -4.83 -7.08 27.83
N THR A 343 -5.34 -6.35 26.85
CA THR A 343 -6.64 -6.61 26.25
C THR A 343 -6.65 -8.04 25.71
N ALA A 344 -7.56 -8.86 26.22
CA ALA A 344 -7.68 -10.25 25.81
C ALA A 344 -8.04 -10.32 24.32
N ILE A 345 -7.38 -11.22 23.59
CA ILE A 345 -7.66 -11.44 22.16
C ILE A 345 -8.87 -12.37 22.02
N HIS A 346 -9.82 -11.94 21.20
CA HIS A 346 -10.93 -12.80 20.80
C HIS A 346 -10.49 -13.77 19.71
N VAL A 347 -10.74 -15.06 19.94
CA VAL A 347 -10.47 -16.13 18.97
C VAL A 347 -11.81 -16.64 18.43
N ARG A 348 -12.00 -16.55 17.12
CA ARG A 348 -13.23 -17.00 16.46
C ARG A 348 -12.89 -17.90 15.28
N ARG A 349 -13.59 -19.04 15.14
CA ARG A 349 -13.54 -19.82 13.90
C ARG A 349 -14.28 -19.05 12.80
N VAL A 350 -13.62 -18.84 11.65
CA VAL A 350 -14.14 -18.06 10.52
C VAL A 350 -14.25 -18.87 9.25
N GLY A 351 -13.73 -20.11 9.24
CA GLY A 351 -13.80 -20.98 8.09
C GLY A 351 -13.20 -22.37 8.34
N SER A 352 -13.08 -23.10 7.27
CA SER A 352 -12.48 -24.44 7.27
C SER A 352 -11.66 -24.68 6.01
N LEU A 353 -10.58 -25.43 6.14
CA LEU A 353 -9.87 -26.08 5.05
C LEU A 353 -10.61 -27.35 4.63
N PRO A 354 -10.43 -27.84 3.39
CA PRO A 354 -11.06 -29.10 2.93
C PRO A 354 -10.70 -30.31 3.78
N ALA A 355 -9.51 -30.33 4.37
CA ALA A 355 -9.04 -31.42 5.24
C ALA A 355 -8.21 -30.85 6.41
N SER A 356 -7.98 -31.66 7.45
CA SER A 356 -6.99 -31.36 8.48
C SER A 356 -5.60 -31.36 7.88
N VAL A 357 -4.85 -30.29 8.14
CA VAL A 357 -3.51 -30.11 7.57
C VAL A 357 -2.56 -29.48 8.59
N SER A 358 -1.31 -29.88 8.55
CA SER A 358 -0.18 -29.25 9.27
C SER A 358 0.94 -28.92 8.29
N LYS A 359 1.95 -28.15 8.74
CA LYS A 359 3.14 -27.84 7.93
C LYS A 359 2.82 -27.19 6.58
N LEU A 360 1.75 -26.42 6.53
CA LEU A 360 1.25 -25.70 5.36
C LEU A 360 1.86 -24.31 5.29
N SER A 361 1.93 -23.78 4.08
CA SER A 361 2.22 -22.36 3.89
C SER A 361 0.92 -21.59 3.64
N ALA A 362 0.80 -20.38 4.18
CA ALA A 362 -0.32 -19.50 3.87
C ALA A 362 0.17 -18.06 3.64
N VAL A 363 -0.52 -17.36 2.76
CA VAL A 363 -0.25 -15.96 2.41
C VAL A 363 -1.56 -15.21 2.29
N ALA A 364 -1.67 -14.05 2.93
CA ALA A 364 -2.74 -13.10 2.66
C ALA A 364 -2.37 -12.28 1.41
N LEU A 365 -3.31 -12.20 0.48
CA LEU A 365 -3.15 -11.46 -0.75
C LEU A 365 -3.67 -10.01 -0.60
N PRO A 366 -3.18 -9.07 -1.39
CA PRO A 366 -3.62 -7.67 -1.33
C PRO A 366 -5.13 -7.49 -1.57
N ASP A 367 -5.75 -8.37 -2.35
CA ASP A 367 -7.19 -8.37 -2.66
C ASP A 367 -8.08 -8.95 -1.54
N GLY A 368 -7.49 -9.30 -0.40
CA GLY A 368 -8.20 -9.88 0.75
C GLY A 368 -8.45 -11.38 0.64
N ARG A 369 -8.01 -12.05 -0.43
CA ARG A 369 -7.99 -13.51 -0.48
C ARG A 369 -6.83 -14.09 0.33
N VAL A 370 -6.91 -15.36 0.62
CA VAL A 370 -5.85 -16.14 1.26
C VAL A 370 -5.48 -17.29 0.33
N ALA A 371 -4.19 -17.45 0.08
CA ALA A 371 -3.65 -18.63 -0.59
C ALA A 371 -3.07 -19.59 0.46
N VAL A 372 -3.34 -20.88 0.33
CA VAL A 372 -2.79 -21.96 1.15
C VAL A 372 -2.13 -22.97 0.22
N LEU A 373 -0.87 -23.32 0.50
CA LEU A 373 -0.06 -24.13 -0.39
C LEU A 373 0.55 -25.32 0.36
N GLY A 374 0.43 -26.50 -0.22
CA GLY A 374 1.05 -27.72 0.28
C GLY A 374 0.56 -28.14 1.67
N GLY A 375 1.46 -28.66 2.47
CA GLY A 375 1.25 -29.17 3.83
C GLY A 375 1.14 -30.69 3.92
N LEU A 376 0.99 -31.20 5.14
CA LEU A 376 0.73 -32.61 5.41
C LEU A 376 -0.77 -32.85 5.60
N VAL A 377 -1.36 -33.69 4.76
CA VAL A 377 -2.75 -34.15 4.81
C VAL A 377 -2.74 -35.66 5.00
N GLY A 378 -3.29 -36.17 6.09
CA GLY A 378 -3.25 -37.60 6.40
C GLY A 378 -1.83 -38.18 6.49
N GLY A 379 -0.82 -37.38 6.85
CA GLY A 379 0.60 -37.78 6.93
C GLY A 379 1.36 -37.71 5.62
N SER A 380 0.71 -37.39 4.49
CA SER A 380 1.34 -37.30 3.17
C SER A 380 1.51 -35.85 2.75
N SER A 381 2.60 -35.53 2.03
CA SER A 381 2.81 -34.23 1.41
C SER A 381 1.73 -33.93 0.38
N SER A 382 1.22 -32.71 0.36
CA SER A 382 0.14 -32.27 -0.54
C SER A 382 0.67 -31.36 -1.63
N ASP A 383 0.09 -31.46 -2.82
CA ASP A 383 0.29 -30.55 -3.94
C ASP A 383 -0.79 -29.46 -4.02
N GLN A 384 -1.75 -29.45 -3.09
CA GLN A 384 -2.89 -28.56 -3.19
C GLN A 384 -2.50 -27.09 -3.10
N VAL A 385 -3.13 -26.28 -3.93
CA VAL A 385 -3.17 -24.82 -3.80
C VAL A 385 -4.63 -24.42 -3.59
N LEU A 386 -4.94 -23.93 -2.38
CA LEU A 386 -6.26 -23.38 -2.05
C LEU A 386 -6.22 -21.86 -2.15
N LEU A 387 -7.32 -21.29 -2.64
CA LEU A 387 -7.47 -19.84 -2.78
C LEU A 387 -8.92 -19.44 -2.45
N GLY A 388 -9.10 -18.33 -1.76
CA GLY A 388 -10.43 -17.78 -1.47
C GLY A 388 -10.46 -16.86 -0.27
N SER A 389 -11.67 -16.49 0.16
CA SER A 389 -11.85 -15.81 1.45
C SER A 389 -11.55 -16.79 2.60
N PRO A 390 -11.24 -16.28 3.83
CA PRO A 390 -11.02 -17.15 4.98
C PRO A 390 -12.17 -18.13 5.28
N ALA A 391 -13.40 -17.78 4.88
CA ALA A 391 -14.58 -18.62 5.05
C ALA A 391 -14.74 -19.69 3.94
N HIS A 392 -14.19 -19.42 2.76
CA HIS A 392 -14.37 -20.26 1.57
C HIS A 392 -13.05 -20.42 0.82
N LEU A 393 -12.25 -21.39 1.24
CA LEU A 393 -11.01 -21.80 0.60
C LEU A 393 -11.26 -23.01 -0.30
N GLN A 394 -10.95 -22.88 -1.59
CA GLN A 394 -11.18 -23.92 -2.60
C GLN A 394 -9.87 -24.28 -3.30
N ARG A 395 -9.71 -25.54 -3.71
CA ARG A 395 -8.59 -25.96 -4.54
C ARG A 395 -8.72 -25.33 -5.93
N VAL A 396 -7.69 -24.60 -6.33
CA VAL A 396 -7.67 -23.87 -7.61
C VAL A 396 -6.51 -24.29 -8.52
N ALA A 397 -5.49 -24.95 -7.95
CA ALA A 397 -4.31 -25.40 -8.68
C ALA A 397 -3.63 -26.56 -7.94
N SER A 398 -2.61 -27.13 -8.58
CA SER A 398 -1.65 -28.05 -7.99
C SER A 398 -0.25 -27.47 -8.06
N LEU A 399 0.56 -27.70 -7.03
CA LEU A 399 2.01 -27.44 -7.08
C LEU A 399 2.67 -28.43 -8.06
N PRO A 400 3.81 -28.04 -8.67
CA PRO A 400 4.58 -28.95 -9.54
C PRO A 400 5.02 -30.25 -8.85
N ALA A 401 5.19 -30.22 -7.53
CA ALA A 401 5.43 -31.41 -6.70
C ALA A 401 4.76 -31.23 -5.34
N PRO A 402 4.24 -32.32 -4.73
CA PRO A 402 3.75 -32.28 -3.35
C PRO A 402 4.84 -31.80 -2.40
N THR A 403 4.50 -30.93 -1.45
CA THR A 403 5.48 -30.40 -0.51
C THR A 403 4.86 -30.03 0.84
N HIS A 404 5.66 -30.08 1.89
CA HIS A 404 5.36 -29.56 3.23
C HIS A 404 6.59 -28.84 3.78
N ASP A 405 6.45 -28.15 4.91
CA ASP A 405 7.54 -27.42 5.57
C ASP A 405 8.23 -26.37 4.67
N ALA A 406 7.50 -25.85 3.68
CA ALA A 406 7.93 -24.74 2.85
C ALA A 406 7.54 -23.39 3.49
N ALA A 407 8.18 -22.32 3.09
CA ALA A 407 7.76 -20.97 3.42
C ALA A 407 7.11 -20.28 2.21
N ALA A 408 6.19 -19.35 2.45
CA ALA A 408 5.58 -18.60 1.36
C ALA A 408 5.56 -17.10 1.65
N ALA A 409 5.63 -16.30 0.59
CA ALA A 409 5.43 -14.86 0.65
C ALA A 409 4.73 -14.35 -0.62
N SER A 410 3.98 -13.26 -0.49
CA SER A 410 3.42 -12.55 -1.63
C SER A 410 4.38 -11.44 -2.07
N ILE A 411 4.68 -11.41 -3.37
CA ILE A 411 5.47 -10.37 -4.02
C ILE A 411 4.63 -9.83 -5.17
N ARG A 412 4.17 -8.60 -5.05
CA ARG A 412 3.31 -7.96 -6.07
C ARG A 412 2.08 -8.79 -6.43
N GLY A 413 1.41 -9.38 -5.42
CA GLY A 413 0.21 -10.19 -5.63
C GLY A 413 0.47 -11.63 -6.14
N ILE A 414 1.68 -11.94 -6.54
CA ILE A 414 2.13 -13.30 -6.90
C ILE A 414 2.67 -13.99 -5.65
N VAL A 415 2.31 -15.24 -5.45
CA VAL A 415 2.79 -16.05 -4.33
C VAL A 415 4.03 -16.82 -4.75
N TYR A 416 5.07 -16.73 -3.94
CA TYR A 416 6.27 -17.56 -4.07
C TYR A 416 6.34 -18.52 -2.88
N LEU A 417 6.52 -19.78 -3.20
CA LEU A 417 6.75 -20.86 -2.23
C LEU A 417 8.22 -21.26 -2.31
N PHE A 418 8.86 -21.37 -1.17
CA PHE A 418 10.31 -21.54 -1.06
C PHE A 418 10.64 -22.85 -0.36
N GLY A 419 11.41 -23.70 -1.01
CA GLY A 419 11.91 -24.93 -0.41
C GLY A 419 10.80 -25.89 0.03
N GLY A 420 10.92 -26.41 1.25
CA GLY A 420 10.11 -27.50 1.77
C GLY A 420 10.64 -28.85 1.30
N GLY A 421 9.77 -29.82 1.16
CA GLY A 421 10.18 -31.14 0.67
C GLY A 421 9.13 -32.21 0.88
N GLN A 422 9.57 -33.44 0.68
CA GLN A 422 8.84 -34.69 1.00
C GLN A 422 9.68 -35.51 1.98
N ALA A 423 10.37 -36.54 1.52
CA ALA A 423 11.35 -37.28 2.32
C ALA A 423 12.65 -36.51 2.52
N THR A 424 13.00 -35.61 1.60
CA THR A 424 14.21 -34.77 1.63
C THR A 424 13.82 -33.31 1.37
N SER A 425 14.66 -32.40 1.89
CA SER A 425 14.52 -30.96 1.60
C SER A 425 14.77 -30.67 0.11
N THR A 426 14.08 -29.65 -0.44
CA THR A 426 14.29 -29.18 -1.82
C THR A 426 14.73 -27.73 -1.82
N ASP A 427 15.40 -27.31 -2.90
CA ASP A 427 15.76 -25.91 -3.16
C ASP A 427 14.76 -25.20 -4.11
N ALA A 428 13.65 -25.87 -4.48
CA ALA A 428 12.70 -25.34 -5.45
C ALA A 428 12.08 -24.02 -5.00
N VAL A 429 11.95 -23.09 -5.94
CA VAL A 429 11.11 -21.91 -5.83
C VAL A 429 9.93 -22.09 -6.77
N VAL A 430 8.71 -22.13 -6.23
CA VAL A 430 7.49 -22.23 -7.01
C VAL A 430 6.79 -20.88 -7.03
N ARG A 431 6.40 -20.43 -8.21
CA ARG A 431 5.56 -19.24 -8.42
C ARG A 431 4.12 -19.69 -8.62
N PHE A 432 3.22 -19.26 -7.76
CA PHE A 432 1.79 -19.41 -7.94
C PHE A 432 1.16 -18.06 -8.30
N ASP A 433 0.48 -18.03 -9.42
CA ASP A 433 -0.29 -16.89 -9.90
C ASP A 433 -1.77 -17.06 -9.47
N PRO A 434 -2.26 -16.27 -8.50
CA PRO A 434 -3.63 -16.43 -7.97
C PRO A 434 -4.72 -16.06 -8.97
N TYR A 435 -4.36 -15.35 -10.03
CA TYR A 435 -5.28 -14.88 -11.06
C TYR A 435 -5.40 -15.87 -12.20
N ARG A 436 -4.25 -16.40 -12.65
CA ARG A 436 -4.21 -17.47 -13.65
C ARG A 436 -4.48 -18.85 -13.05
N ARG A 437 -4.48 -18.96 -11.72
CA ARG A 437 -4.64 -20.22 -10.97
C ARG A 437 -3.64 -21.29 -11.42
N ALA A 438 -2.40 -20.86 -11.62
CA ALA A 438 -1.33 -21.71 -12.14
C ALA A 438 -0.10 -21.62 -11.22
N ALA A 439 0.48 -22.77 -10.91
CA ALA A 439 1.72 -22.88 -10.16
C ALA A 439 2.79 -23.52 -11.06
N VAL A 440 3.96 -22.88 -11.13
CA VAL A 440 5.08 -23.31 -11.96
C VAL A 440 6.41 -23.17 -11.21
N ASN A 441 7.41 -23.95 -11.57
CA ASN A 441 8.76 -23.74 -11.07
C ASN A 441 9.30 -22.37 -11.56
N ALA A 442 9.98 -21.65 -10.68
CA ALA A 442 10.43 -20.28 -10.92
C ALA A 442 11.88 -20.03 -10.45
N GLY A 443 12.67 -21.08 -10.35
CA GLY A 443 14.07 -21.04 -9.95
C GLY A 443 14.39 -21.91 -8.75
N THR A 444 15.55 -21.66 -8.14
CA THR A 444 16.04 -22.42 -6.98
C THR A 444 16.60 -21.49 -5.91
N LEU A 445 16.77 -22.02 -4.70
CA LEU A 445 17.42 -21.34 -3.57
C LEU A 445 18.95 -21.46 -3.60
N GLY A 446 19.48 -22.37 -4.43
CA GLY A 446 20.90 -22.70 -4.50
C GLY A 446 21.37 -23.75 -3.48
N GLU A 447 20.63 -23.97 -2.40
CA GLU A 447 20.76 -25.11 -1.49
C GLU A 447 19.37 -25.56 -1.01
N PRO A 448 19.15 -26.86 -0.77
CA PRO A 448 17.89 -27.34 -0.20
C PRO A 448 17.60 -26.68 1.15
N LEU A 449 16.35 -26.27 1.36
CA LEU A 449 15.87 -25.70 2.64
C LEU A 449 14.43 -26.13 2.91
N SER A 450 14.19 -26.76 4.05
CA SER A 450 12.85 -26.96 4.62
C SER A 450 12.74 -26.23 5.96
N ASP A 451 11.53 -26.12 6.53
CA ASP A 451 11.27 -25.58 7.88
C ASP A 451 11.74 -24.11 8.06
N LEU A 452 11.93 -23.41 6.98
CA LEU A 452 12.36 -22.01 6.96
C LEU A 452 11.16 -21.08 7.18
N GLY A 453 11.45 -19.85 7.57
CA GLY A 453 10.45 -18.78 7.62
C GLY A 453 10.64 -17.78 6.48
N ALA A 454 9.55 -17.12 6.07
CA ALA A 454 9.61 -16.03 5.10
C ALA A 454 8.77 -14.83 5.56
N ALA A 455 9.29 -13.62 5.33
CA ALA A 455 8.53 -12.39 5.52
C ALA A 455 9.08 -11.28 4.63
N SER A 456 8.24 -10.28 4.30
CA SER A 456 8.60 -9.18 3.42
C SER A 456 8.77 -7.87 4.19
N VAL A 457 9.85 -7.15 3.88
CA VAL A 457 10.19 -5.83 4.44
C VAL A 457 10.65 -4.93 3.30
N GLY A 458 10.07 -3.73 3.18
CA GLY A 458 10.50 -2.73 2.20
C GLY A 458 10.46 -3.24 0.75
N GLY A 459 9.44 -4.03 0.39
CA GLY A 459 9.28 -4.59 -0.96
C GLY A 459 10.23 -5.74 -1.30
N SER A 460 11.08 -6.19 -0.35
CA SER A 460 11.96 -7.36 -0.50
C SER A 460 11.46 -8.49 0.40
N THR A 461 11.54 -9.73 -0.09
CA THR A 461 11.25 -10.93 0.70
C THR A 461 12.54 -11.49 1.29
N TYR A 462 12.47 -11.92 2.53
CA TYR A 462 13.59 -12.50 3.25
C TYR A 462 13.23 -13.91 3.72
N LEU A 463 14.17 -14.82 3.52
CA LEU A 463 14.10 -16.22 3.95
C LEU A 463 15.01 -16.38 5.16
N VAL A 464 14.53 -17.06 6.18
CA VAL A 464 15.21 -17.08 7.49
C VAL A 464 15.33 -18.51 7.98
N GLY A 465 16.56 -18.93 8.27
CA GLY A 465 16.86 -20.24 8.83
C GLY A 465 16.46 -21.39 7.91
N GLY A 466 16.04 -22.48 8.51
CA GLY A 466 15.61 -23.70 7.83
C GLY A 466 16.56 -24.89 8.05
N TYR A 467 16.29 -26.00 7.39
CA TYR A 467 17.06 -27.23 7.43
C TYR A 467 17.52 -27.63 6.02
N THR A 468 18.81 -27.88 5.87
CA THR A 468 19.41 -28.17 4.54
C THR A 468 19.38 -29.68 4.18
N GLY A 469 18.79 -30.51 5.04
CA GLY A 469 18.94 -31.96 4.97
C GLY A 469 20.06 -32.52 5.87
N SER A 470 21.00 -31.67 6.28
CA SER A 470 22.13 -32.07 7.14
C SER A 470 22.41 -31.11 8.29
N ARG A 471 22.09 -29.83 8.15
CA ARG A 471 22.37 -28.78 9.17
C ARG A 471 21.22 -27.79 9.30
N TYR A 472 21.12 -27.14 10.46
CA TYR A 472 20.20 -26.01 10.64
C TYR A 472 20.87 -24.74 10.11
N ALA A 473 20.16 -24.03 9.23
CA ALA A 473 20.68 -22.84 8.57
C ALA A 473 20.66 -21.63 9.50
N THR A 474 21.74 -20.84 9.44
CA THR A 474 21.83 -19.53 10.12
C THR A 474 21.46 -18.38 9.20
N ALA A 475 21.35 -18.61 7.90
CA ALA A 475 21.25 -17.59 6.87
C ALA A 475 19.92 -16.79 6.98
N VAL A 476 20.03 -15.48 6.76
CA VAL A 476 18.95 -14.60 6.38
C VAL A 476 19.23 -14.19 4.93
N LEU A 477 18.45 -14.72 4.00
CA LEU A 477 18.63 -14.51 2.57
C LEU A 477 17.62 -13.50 2.07
N ARG A 478 18.03 -12.61 1.16
CA ARG A 478 17.13 -11.74 0.41
C ARG A 478 16.78 -12.42 -0.91
N PHE A 479 15.50 -12.60 -1.14
CA PHE A 479 14.97 -13.14 -2.39
C PHE A 479 14.41 -12.02 -3.27
N GLN A 480 14.69 -12.13 -4.57
CA GLN A 480 14.08 -11.35 -5.65
C GLN A 480 13.75 -12.31 -6.81
N PRO A 481 12.58 -12.20 -7.44
CA PRO A 481 12.21 -13.05 -8.58
C PRO A 481 13.25 -12.99 -9.70
N GLY A 482 13.62 -14.17 -10.23
CA GLY A 482 14.58 -14.29 -11.32
C GLY A 482 16.05 -14.12 -10.93
N VAL A 483 16.36 -13.96 -9.64
CA VAL A 483 17.74 -13.79 -9.15
C VAL A 483 17.99 -14.78 -8.02
N GLN A 484 19.19 -15.34 -7.96
CA GLN A 484 19.60 -16.21 -6.83
C GLN A 484 19.53 -15.44 -5.51
N PRO A 485 19.01 -16.04 -4.42
CA PRO A 485 18.95 -15.40 -3.12
C PRO A 485 20.33 -14.96 -2.61
N THR A 486 20.41 -13.78 -2.04
CA THR A 486 21.66 -13.21 -1.54
C THR A 486 21.70 -13.17 -0.02
N LEU A 487 22.85 -13.51 0.59
CA LEU A 487 23.04 -13.45 2.03
C LEU A 487 23.03 -12.00 2.53
N VAL A 488 22.17 -11.73 3.51
CA VAL A 488 22.07 -10.41 4.16
C VAL A 488 22.82 -10.43 5.49
N THR A 489 22.51 -11.39 6.36
CA THR A 489 23.13 -11.57 7.67
C THR A 489 22.92 -13.02 8.14
N ARG A 490 23.41 -13.33 9.35
CA ARG A 490 23.25 -14.66 9.96
C ARG A 490 22.64 -14.55 11.35
N LEU A 491 21.79 -15.50 11.68
CA LEU A 491 21.32 -15.71 13.06
C LEU A 491 22.48 -16.19 13.93
N PRO A 492 22.44 -15.95 15.25
CA PRO A 492 23.47 -16.42 16.18
C PRO A 492 23.62 -17.95 16.23
N SER A 493 22.55 -18.69 15.90
CA SER A 493 22.56 -20.15 15.79
C SER A 493 21.66 -20.61 14.66
N GLY A 494 21.93 -21.80 14.12
CA GLY A 494 21.07 -22.44 13.13
C GLY A 494 19.69 -22.73 13.73
N LEU A 495 18.63 -22.49 12.95
CA LEU A 495 17.26 -22.46 13.46
C LEU A 495 16.27 -22.97 12.42
N ARG A 496 15.37 -23.90 12.81
CA ARG A 496 14.24 -24.39 12.01
C ARG A 496 12.93 -24.26 12.78
N TYR A 497 11.77 -24.31 12.12
CA TYR A 497 10.44 -24.22 12.72
C TYR A 497 10.19 -22.98 13.58
N ALA A 498 10.87 -21.88 13.28
CA ALA A 498 10.64 -20.61 13.94
C ALA A 498 9.50 -19.82 13.33
N GLY A 499 8.78 -19.07 14.15
CA GLY A 499 7.84 -18.06 13.64
C GLY A 499 8.59 -16.85 13.11
N VAL A 500 8.29 -16.44 11.87
CA VAL A 500 8.92 -15.28 11.23
C VAL A 500 7.84 -14.31 10.76
N ALA A 501 7.98 -13.03 11.11
CA ALA A 501 7.07 -11.96 10.66
C ALA A 501 7.79 -10.62 10.56
N ALA A 502 7.22 -9.72 9.75
CA ALA A 502 7.72 -8.35 9.59
C ALA A 502 6.91 -7.34 10.43
N LEU A 503 7.61 -6.38 11.05
CA LEU A 503 7.01 -5.27 11.78
C LEU A 503 7.98 -4.08 11.82
N GLY A 504 7.50 -2.89 11.43
CA GLY A 504 8.28 -1.64 11.56
C GLY A 504 9.62 -1.66 10.83
N GLY A 505 9.67 -2.23 9.62
CA GLY A 505 10.89 -2.29 8.79
C GLY A 505 11.91 -3.36 9.21
N LYS A 506 11.58 -4.20 10.19
CA LYS A 506 12.43 -5.31 10.66
C LYS A 506 11.72 -6.66 10.52
N LEU A 507 12.52 -7.72 10.44
CA LEU A 507 12.03 -9.09 10.62
C LEU A 507 12.14 -9.48 12.10
N TYR A 508 11.19 -10.25 12.55
CA TYR A 508 11.21 -10.84 13.89
C TYR A 508 11.19 -12.35 13.75
N VAL A 509 12.06 -13.01 14.51
CA VAL A 509 12.23 -14.47 14.53
C VAL A 509 12.01 -14.93 15.95
N ALA A 510 11.01 -15.74 16.20
CA ALA A 510 10.62 -16.14 17.56
C ALA A 510 10.55 -17.65 17.70
N GLY A 511 11.13 -18.17 18.78
CA GLY A 511 11.17 -19.60 19.04
C GLY A 511 12.03 -20.36 18.03
N GLY A 512 11.59 -21.55 17.66
CA GLY A 512 12.24 -22.46 16.72
C GLY A 512 13.15 -23.48 17.39
N LEU A 513 13.58 -24.48 16.62
CA LEU A 513 14.44 -25.57 17.07
C LEU A 513 15.88 -25.29 16.67
N THR A 514 16.81 -25.34 17.62
CA THR A 514 18.26 -25.29 17.44
C THR A 514 18.88 -26.67 17.73
N VAL A 515 20.16 -26.84 17.46
CA VAL A 515 20.88 -28.08 17.84
C VAL A 515 20.87 -28.31 19.35
N ALA A 516 20.68 -27.26 20.17
CA ALA A 516 20.58 -27.34 21.63
C ALA A 516 19.13 -27.57 22.12
N GLY A 517 18.17 -27.71 21.22
CA GLY A 517 16.74 -27.85 21.54
C GLY A 517 15.92 -26.62 21.21
N ALA A 518 14.66 -26.60 21.66
CA ALA A 518 13.72 -25.51 21.40
C ALA A 518 14.19 -24.18 22.02
N SER A 519 13.96 -23.10 21.30
CA SER A 519 14.45 -21.75 21.63
C SER A 519 13.41 -20.91 22.40
N ARG A 520 13.92 -20.07 23.32
CA ARG A 520 13.14 -19.00 23.96
C ARG A 520 13.43 -17.62 23.35
N ALA A 521 14.33 -17.53 22.39
CA ALA A 521 14.78 -16.24 21.85
C ALA A 521 13.73 -15.60 20.93
N VAL A 522 13.65 -14.28 21.02
CA VAL A 522 13.01 -13.44 20.00
C VAL A 522 14.08 -12.50 19.46
N TYR A 523 14.41 -12.66 18.20
CA TYR A 523 15.37 -11.81 17.49
C TYR A 523 14.66 -10.79 16.63
N ALA A 524 15.20 -9.56 16.60
CA ALA A 524 14.94 -8.59 15.56
C ALA A 524 16.11 -8.62 14.58
N VAL A 525 15.80 -8.78 13.30
CA VAL A 525 16.76 -8.69 12.20
C VAL A 525 16.47 -7.39 11.46
N ASP A 526 17.46 -6.52 11.36
CA ASP A 526 17.42 -5.31 10.55
C ASP A 526 18.12 -5.57 9.21
N PRO A 527 17.38 -5.75 8.11
CA PRO A 527 18.01 -6.07 6.83
C PRO A 527 18.85 -4.92 6.25
N GLY A 528 18.50 -3.67 6.57
CA GLY A 528 19.24 -2.48 6.12
C GLY A 528 20.58 -2.35 6.84
N ALA A 529 20.56 -2.46 8.16
CA ALA A 529 21.77 -2.43 9.00
C ALA A 529 22.52 -3.77 9.01
N ARG A 530 21.95 -4.86 8.48
CA ARG A 530 22.49 -6.23 8.49
C ARG A 530 22.79 -6.75 9.91
N THR A 531 21.98 -6.36 10.88
CA THR A 531 22.17 -6.72 12.30
C THR A 531 21.10 -7.67 12.79
N VAL A 532 21.47 -8.50 13.79
CA VAL A 532 20.57 -9.37 14.53
C VAL A 532 20.70 -9.06 16.02
N THR A 533 19.58 -8.74 16.64
CA THR A 533 19.56 -8.36 18.07
C THR A 533 18.49 -9.16 18.80
N ARG A 534 18.82 -9.75 19.95
CA ARG A 534 17.81 -10.35 20.82
C ARG A 534 17.00 -9.27 21.51
N VAL A 535 15.68 -9.27 21.30
CA VAL A 535 14.78 -8.20 21.79
C VAL A 535 13.83 -8.65 22.88
N ALA A 536 13.57 -9.96 22.99
CA ALA A 536 12.72 -10.51 24.04
C ALA A 536 13.05 -11.98 24.33
N THR A 537 12.46 -12.51 25.40
CA THR A 537 12.56 -13.91 25.78
C THR A 537 11.16 -14.47 26.00
N LEU A 538 10.82 -15.56 25.32
CA LEU A 538 9.57 -16.28 25.49
C LEU A 538 9.47 -16.91 26.88
N PRO A 539 8.28 -17.02 27.46
CA PRO A 539 8.10 -17.61 28.81
C PRO A 539 8.51 -19.08 28.84
N ARG A 540 8.44 -19.80 27.74
CA ARG A 540 8.92 -21.18 27.59
C ARG A 540 9.62 -21.36 26.25
N ALA A 541 10.47 -22.37 26.15
CA ALA A 541 11.07 -22.79 24.89
C ALA A 541 9.99 -23.40 23.98
N VAL A 542 9.98 -23.01 22.71
CA VAL A 542 8.97 -23.45 21.72
C VAL A 542 9.57 -23.54 20.32
N ASP A 543 9.11 -24.50 19.58
CA ASP A 543 9.32 -24.69 18.16
C ASP A 543 7.99 -25.01 17.47
N HIS A 544 7.97 -25.26 16.15
CA HIS A 544 6.76 -25.56 15.36
C HIS A 544 5.68 -24.47 15.55
N VAL A 545 6.09 -23.22 15.48
CA VAL A 545 5.29 -22.04 15.77
C VAL A 545 5.13 -21.15 14.54
N ALA A 546 4.04 -20.40 14.51
CA ALA A 546 3.80 -19.36 13.52
C ALA A 546 3.74 -17.98 14.20
N LEU A 547 4.20 -16.96 13.49
CA LEU A 547 4.22 -15.57 13.93
C LEU A 547 3.56 -14.67 12.90
N ALA A 548 2.68 -13.78 13.34
CA ALA A 548 2.05 -12.80 12.45
C ALA A 548 1.83 -11.46 13.16
N ARG A 549 1.77 -10.38 12.41
CA ARG A 549 1.57 -9.02 12.94
C ARG A 549 0.10 -8.76 13.26
N LEU A 550 -0.17 -8.20 14.43
CA LEU A 550 -1.46 -7.59 14.81
C LEU A 550 -1.22 -6.14 15.28
N GLY A 551 -1.54 -5.16 14.44
CA GLY A 551 -1.24 -3.76 14.74
C GLY A 551 0.25 -3.52 14.98
N SER A 552 0.61 -3.02 16.16
CA SER A 552 2.01 -2.77 16.58
C SER A 552 2.65 -3.95 17.33
N ARG A 553 2.00 -5.11 17.42
CA ARG A 553 2.45 -6.32 18.13
C ARG A 553 2.56 -7.49 17.16
N LEU A 554 3.22 -8.54 17.64
CA LEU A 554 3.29 -9.83 16.95
C LEU A 554 2.56 -10.89 17.80
N LEU A 555 1.79 -11.74 17.16
CA LEU A 555 1.15 -12.89 17.79
C LEU A 555 1.90 -14.16 17.43
N LEU A 556 2.30 -14.92 18.45
CA LEU A 556 2.91 -16.24 18.34
C LEU A 556 1.89 -17.29 18.73
N VAL A 557 1.73 -18.29 17.88
CA VAL A 557 0.80 -19.43 18.06
C VAL A 557 1.48 -20.73 17.68
N GLY A 558 0.99 -21.86 18.18
CA GLY A 558 1.53 -23.19 17.86
C GLY A 558 2.40 -23.78 18.94
N GLY A 559 3.37 -24.60 18.57
CA GLY A 559 4.29 -25.28 19.49
C GLY A 559 3.57 -26.25 20.44
N GLY A 560 2.54 -26.96 19.92
CA GLY A 560 1.75 -27.87 20.75
C GLY A 560 0.91 -27.18 21.84
N SER A 561 0.69 -25.88 21.74
CA SER A 561 0.02 -25.06 22.76
C SER A 561 -1.29 -24.47 22.28
N ARG A 562 -2.20 -24.24 23.24
CA ARG A 562 -3.38 -23.41 23.04
C ARG A 562 -3.08 -21.90 23.22
N GLN A 563 -2.01 -21.58 23.96
CA GLN A 563 -1.73 -20.21 24.37
C GLN A 563 -1.33 -19.33 23.19
N VAL A 564 -1.94 -18.16 23.10
CA VAL A 564 -1.56 -17.08 22.17
C VAL A 564 -0.68 -16.10 22.94
N LEU A 565 0.55 -15.90 22.47
CA LEU A 565 1.47 -14.94 23.04
C LEU A 565 1.52 -13.68 22.18
N ALA A 566 1.38 -12.52 22.80
CA ALA A 566 1.66 -11.23 22.16
C ALA A 566 3.10 -10.80 22.53
N ILE A 567 3.87 -10.49 21.51
CA ILE A 567 5.22 -9.95 21.61
C ILE A 567 5.16 -8.48 21.25
N ASP A 568 5.57 -7.61 22.16
CA ASP A 568 5.77 -6.18 21.90
C ASP A 568 7.28 -5.91 21.80
N PRO A 569 7.82 -5.75 20.59
CA PRO A 569 9.26 -5.56 20.42
C PRO A 569 9.78 -4.23 20.95
N ARG A 570 8.92 -3.20 21.02
CA ARG A 570 9.31 -1.87 21.55
C ARG A 570 9.42 -1.91 23.06
N ALA A 571 8.41 -2.49 23.72
CA ALA A 571 8.41 -2.68 25.17
C ALA A 571 9.29 -3.86 25.62
N ARG A 572 9.78 -4.69 24.67
CA ARG A 572 10.55 -5.93 24.92
C ARG A 572 9.81 -6.91 25.84
N THR A 573 8.48 -6.96 25.73
CA THR A 573 7.62 -7.81 26.56
C THR A 573 6.97 -8.92 25.77
N VAL A 574 6.71 -10.03 26.46
CA VAL A 574 5.92 -11.15 25.96
C VAL A 574 4.83 -11.46 26.97
N LYS A 575 3.57 -11.44 26.55
CA LYS A 575 2.41 -11.69 27.41
C LYS A 575 1.47 -12.70 26.78
N ALA A 576 0.87 -13.56 27.60
CA ALA A 576 -0.26 -14.36 27.18
C ALA A 576 -1.49 -13.45 27.03
N VAL A 577 -2.18 -13.53 25.88
CA VAL A 577 -3.30 -12.63 25.54
C VAL A 577 -4.58 -13.39 25.20
N GLY A 578 -4.53 -14.72 25.14
CA GLY A 578 -5.70 -15.56 24.85
C GLY A 578 -5.32 -17.02 24.64
N ASN A 579 -6.33 -17.84 24.35
CA ASN A 579 -6.15 -19.25 24.05
C ASN A 579 -6.92 -19.65 22.80
N LEU A 580 -6.31 -20.49 21.97
CA LEU A 580 -6.96 -21.21 20.91
C LEU A 580 -7.90 -22.30 21.49
N PRO A 581 -8.95 -22.72 20.79
CA PRO A 581 -9.84 -23.77 21.25
C PRO A 581 -9.13 -25.11 21.48
N ARG A 582 -8.02 -25.36 20.81
CA ARG A 582 -7.20 -26.59 20.92
C ARG A 582 -5.70 -26.27 20.72
N PRO A 583 -4.80 -27.15 21.18
CA PRO A 583 -3.38 -27.06 20.85
C PRO A 583 -3.18 -27.17 19.32
N LEU A 584 -2.24 -26.43 18.77
CA LEU A 584 -1.82 -26.50 17.37
C LEU A 584 -0.31 -26.74 17.29
N SER A 585 0.11 -27.54 16.31
CA SER A 585 1.51 -27.71 15.92
C SER A 585 1.65 -27.46 14.42
N ASP A 586 2.67 -26.72 14.03
CA ASP A 586 2.91 -26.33 12.63
C ASP A 586 1.69 -25.66 11.95
N PRO A 587 1.04 -24.68 12.60
CA PRO A 587 0.04 -23.86 11.91
C PRO A 587 0.71 -22.85 11.00
N ALA A 588 -0.04 -22.33 10.03
CA ALA A 588 0.29 -21.07 9.39
C ALA A 588 -0.41 -19.90 10.10
N ALA A 589 0.24 -18.75 10.18
CA ALA A 589 -0.37 -17.51 10.68
C ALA A 589 -0.09 -16.35 9.72
N VAL A 590 -1.13 -15.61 9.35
CA VAL A 590 -1.02 -14.49 8.42
C VAL A 590 -1.78 -13.27 8.93
N SER A 591 -1.22 -12.08 8.71
CA SER A 591 -1.94 -10.82 8.96
C SER A 591 -2.94 -10.59 7.85
N HIS A 592 -4.20 -10.35 8.20
CA HIS A 592 -5.28 -10.22 7.23
C HIS A 592 -6.34 -9.24 7.77
N ASN A 593 -6.56 -8.13 7.06
CA ASN A 593 -7.61 -7.14 7.37
C ASN A 593 -7.68 -6.75 8.87
N GLY A 594 -6.54 -6.37 9.45
CA GLY A 594 -6.45 -5.94 10.84
C GLY A 594 -6.54 -7.05 11.89
N ARG A 595 -6.58 -8.32 11.47
CA ARG A 595 -6.60 -9.53 12.31
C ARG A 595 -5.44 -10.44 11.97
N VAL A 596 -5.23 -11.46 12.79
CA VAL A 596 -4.37 -12.60 12.45
C VAL A 596 -5.24 -13.81 12.16
N LEU A 597 -5.06 -14.40 10.99
CA LEU A 597 -5.64 -15.70 10.67
C LEU A 597 -4.66 -16.80 11.05
N VAL A 598 -5.17 -17.86 11.67
CA VAL A 598 -4.42 -19.08 12.01
C VAL A 598 -5.08 -20.25 11.31
N LEU A 599 -4.30 -20.96 10.49
CA LEU A 599 -4.80 -22.02 9.62
C LEU A 599 -4.09 -23.33 9.90
N GLY A 600 -4.81 -24.43 9.91
CA GLY A 600 -4.26 -25.79 10.05
C GLY A 600 -3.66 -26.03 11.43
N GLY A 601 -2.45 -26.61 11.48
CA GLY A 601 -1.81 -27.04 12.73
C GLY A 601 -2.38 -28.34 13.28
N GLY A 602 -2.66 -29.30 12.39
CA GLY A 602 -3.29 -30.56 12.73
C GLY A 602 -4.83 -30.50 12.77
N THR A 603 -5.43 -29.47 12.20
CA THR A 603 -6.89 -29.29 12.10
C THR A 603 -7.28 -28.70 10.75
N ASN A 604 -8.56 -28.77 10.42
CA ASN A 604 -9.10 -28.06 9.27
C ASN A 604 -9.63 -26.64 9.60
N ALA A 605 -9.51 -26.19 10.85
CA ALA A 605 -10.08 -24.91 11.25
C ALA A 605 -9.26 -23.72 10.72
N VAL A 606 -9.96 -22.63 10.40
CA VAL A 606 -9.42 -21.29 10.17
C VAL A 606 -9.93 -20.40 11.30
N TYR A 607 -9.02 -19.90 12.13
CA TYR A 607 -9.33 -19.00 13.23
C TYR A 607 -8.93 -17.57 12.89
N ALA A 608 -9.74 -16.60 13.30
CA ALA A 608 -9.37 -15.18 13.31
C ALA A 608 -9.15 -14.71 14.75
N LEU A 609 -8.02 -14.03 14.97
CA LEU A 609 -7.57 -13.46 16.23
C LEU A 609 -7.55 -11.95 16.12
N GLY A 610 -8.18 -11.23 17.06
CA GLY A 610 -8.19 -9.76 17.05
C GLY A 610 -9.01 -9.16 18.18
#